data_a0bde7973315ef8cd9b91e7cc96601e4
#
_entry.id   a0bde7973315ef8cd9b91e7cc96601e4
#
_cell.length_a   1.000
_cell.length_b   1.000
_cell.length_c   1.000
_cell.angle_alpha   90.00
_cell.angle_beta   90.00
_cell.angle_gamma   90.00
#
_symmetry.space_group_name_H-M   'P 1'
#
loop_
_entity.id
_entity.type
_entity.pdbx_description
1 polymer ?
#
loop_
_entity_poly.entity_id
_entity_poly.type
_entity_poly.pdbx_seq_one_letter_code
_entity_poly.pdbx_strand_id
1 'polypeptide(L)'
;ALVGFDFVRSQVDIPPKHGVSVIDSRPAARQYDPGHIPGAINIPDTQFDKLAGKLPADKSTLLIFYCGGLDCPLSHNSAFKAEKLGYTQIKVYPAGMPEWKEKGGPVAVSAAHVRKLIDEKADYVLIDSRPKRVADKGMIPTAINISDTEFDKQVGKLPADKATQLVFYCGGLECVLSDKSAEKARKLGYTNVVTYPEGYPEWEKLHGAAPATASSAGGATAEAASASLVQGKEKGTVTVASFEQVWQAAPQSLLLVDVRDTREFAAGAIKGAINLPVDDLDNKLDTLPTDKPVVFFCATGARSGEAYDTVKAARKDVKAYFLDANVKIAADGSYTMKQK
;
A
#
# COMPACT_ATOMS: atom_id res chain seq x y z
N ALA A 1 -9.64 -25.06 17.07
CA ALA A 1 -10.86 -24.73 17.79
C ALA A 1 -11.30 -23.29 17.50
N LEU A 2 -12.62 -22.99 17.61
CA LEU A 2 -13.18 -21.64 17.41
C LEU A 2 -12.99 -20.80 18.66
N VAL A 3 -12.77 -19.49 18.48
CA VAL A 3 -12.63 -18.50 19.56
C VAL A 3 -13.41 -17.23 19.23
N GLY A 4 -13.80 -16.49 20.25
CA GLY A 4 -14.50 -15.22 20.14
C GLY A 4 -13.58 -14.01 20.35
N PHE A 5 -14.18 -12.80 20.25
CA PHE A 5 -13.49 -11.52 20.38
C PHE A 5 -12.61 -11.41 21.64
N ASP A 6 -13.15 -11.72 22.82
CA ASP A 6 -12.43 -11.53 24.10
C ASP A 6 -11.14 -12.35 24.15
N PHE A 7 -11.19 -13.59 23.64
CA PHE A 7 -9.99 -14.42 23.53
C PHE A 7 -8.96 -13.77 22.62
N VAL A 8 -9.36 -13.36 21.39
CA VAL A 8 -8.45 -12.74 20.44
C VAL A 8 -7.91 -11.42 20.97
N ARG A 9 -8.78 -10.59 21.57
CA ARG A 9 -8.39 -9.31 22.16
C ARG A 9 -7.36 -9.47 23.27
N SER A 10 -7.47 -10.54 24.05
CA SER A 10 -6.47 -10.85 25.10
C SER A 10 -5.12 -11.31 24.55
N GLN A 11 -5.06 -11.73 23.29
CA GLN A 11 -3.83 -12.17 22.63
C GLN A 11 -3.16 -11.07 21.80
N VAL A 12 -3.88 -10.01 21.43
CA VAL A 12 -3.38 -8.90 20.62
C VAL A 12 -2.77 -7.83 21.50
N ASP A 13 -1.50 -7.55 21.28
CA ASP A 13 -0.74 -6.52 21.99
C ASP A 13 0.31 -5.91 21.05
N ILE A 14 0.80 -4.72 21.38
CA ILE A 14 1.96 -4.10 20.76
C ILE A 14 2.94 -3.75 21.90
N PRO A 15 4.13 -4.33 21.92
CA PRO A 15 4.68 -5.33 20.98
C PRO A 15 3.90 -6.66 20.97
N PRO A 16 3.96 -7.41 19.85
CA PRO A 16 3.27 -8.69 19.73
C PRO A 16 3.69 -9.69 20.82
N LYS A 17 2.74 -10.44 21.36
CA LYS A 17 3.02 -11.44 22.39
C LYS A 17 3.90 -12.57 21.87
N HIS A 18 4.91 -12.91 22.64
CA HIS A 18 5.74 -14.07 22.33
C HIS A 18 4.89 -15.37 22.31
N GLY A 19 5.16 -16.24 21.33
CA GLY A 19 4.46 -17.52 21.21
C GLY A 19 3.02 -17.42 20.64
N VAL A 20 2.62 -16.25 20.17
CA VAL A 20 1.32 -16.01 19.50
C VAL A 20 1.54 -15.36 18.13
N SER A 21 0.79 -15.80 17.14
CA SER A 21 0.75 -15.18 15.82
C SER A 21 -0.70 -15.07 15.33
N VAL A 22 -1.14 -13.87 15.01
CA VAL A 22 -2.46 -13.63 14.42
C VAL A 22 -2.29 -13.55 12.91
N ILE A 23 -3.11 -14.29 12.16
CA ILE A 23 -3.00 -14.41 10.72
C ILE A 23 -4.28 -13.92 10.05
N ASP A 24 -4.13 -12.92 9.19
CA ASP A 24 -5.20 -12.45 8.33
C ASP A 24 -5.21 -13.22 7.01
N SER A 25 -6.25 -14.02 6.79
CA SER A 25 -6.40 -14.83 5.59
C SER A 25 -7.07 -14.09 4.42
N ARG A 26 -7.37 -12.80 4.57
CA ARG A 26 -8.01 -11.96 3.55
C ARG A 26 -7.01 -11.46 2.51
N PRO A 27 -7.48 -11.11 1.28
CA PRO A 27 -6.65 -10.45 0.28
C PRO A 27 -5.99 -9.15 0.82
N ALA A 28 -4.70 -8.93 0.47
CA ALA A 28 -3.91 -7.81 0.98
C ALA A 28 -4.54 -6.45 0.62
N ALA A 29 -4.44 -6.03 -0.63
CA ALA A 29 -4.69 -4.66 -1.07
C ALA A 29 -6.11 -4.13 -0.76
N ARG A 30 -7.13 -5.00 -0.79
CA ARG A 30 -8.52 -4.58 -0.61
C ARG A 30 -9.05 -4.71 0.81
N GLN A 31 -8.42 -5.54 1.65
CA GLN A 31 -8.98 -5.88 2.96
C GLN A 31 -7.98 -5.78 4.11
N TYR A 32 -6.76 -6.34 3.96
CA TYR A 32 -5.74 -6.25 5.00
C TYR A 32 -5.14 -4.85 5.08
N ASP A 33 -4.66 -4.32 3.96
CA ASP A 33 -3.95 -3.03 3.93
C ASP A 33 -4.75 -1.88 4.53
N PRO A 34 -6.05 -1.67 4.19
CA PRO A 34 -6.85 -0.59 4.76
C PRO A 34 -7.36 -0.86 6.18
N GLY A 35 -7.19 -2.07 6.72
CA GLY A 35 -7.62 -2.36 8.08
C GLY A 35 -7.47 -3.82 8.49
N HIS A 36 -6.59 -4.08 9.46
CA HIS A 36 -6.35 -5.39 10.04
C HIS A 36 -6.17 -5.33 11.57
N ILE A 37 -6.15 -6.48 12.22
CA ILE A 37 -5.84 -6.58 13.65
C ILE A 37 -4.35 -6.25 13.85
N PRO A 38 -3.97 -5.33 14.77
CA PRO A 38 -2.58 -4.94 14.98
C PRO A 38 -1.65 -6.14 15.21
N GLY A 39 -0.49 -6.13 14.55
CA GLY A 39 0.48 -7.21 14.61
C GLY A 39 0.10 -8.48 13.85
N ALA A 40 -1.02 -8.51 13.12
CA ALA A 40 -1.40 -9.64 12.30
C ALA A 40 -0.50 -9.75 11.05
N ILE A 41 -0.13 -10.97 10.70
CA ILE A 41 0.59 -11.30 9.46
C ILE A 41 -0.44 -11.56 8.36
N ASN A 42 -0.29 -10.94 7.21
CA ASN A 42 -1.14 -11.27 6.07
C ASN A 42 -0.62 -12.48 5.30
N ILE A 43 -1.44 -13.53 5.30
CA ILE A 43 -1.26 -14.74 4.48
C ILE A 43 -2.62 -15.04 3.84
N PRO A 44 -2.94 -14.43 2.69
CA PRO A 44 -4.17 -14.72 1.97
C PRO A 44 -4.33 -16.21 1.71
N ASP A 45 -5.53 -16.76 1.94
CA ASP A 45 -5.76 -18.20 1.76
C ASP A 45 -5.38 -18.72 0.37
N THR A 46 -5.64 -17.92 -0.65
CA THR A 46 -5.27 -18.23 -2.05
C THR A 46 -3.77 -18.28 -2.30
N GLN A 47 -2.97 -17.63 -1.44
CA GLN A 47 -1.50 -17.59 -1.53
C GLN A 47 -0.83 -18.32 -0.35
N PHE A 48 -1.59 -19.08 0.42
CA PHE A 48 -1.11 -19.68 1.66
C PHE A 48 0.17 -20.48 1.46
N ASP A 49 0.19 -21.40 0.49
CA ASP A 49 1.33 -22.30 0.27
C ASP A 49 2.60 -21.52 -0.12
N LYS A 50 2.44 -20.47 -0.91
CA LYS A 50 3.55 -19.57 -1.32
C LYS A 50 4.08 -18.75 -0.15
N LEU A 51 3.22 -18.35 0.78
CA LEU A 51 3.55 -17.46 1.90
C LEU A 51 3.70 -18.21 3.24
N ALA A 52 3.57 -19.52 3.26
CA ALA A 52 3.66 -20.33 4.49
C ALA A 52 4.98 -20.13 5.25
N GLY A 53 6.06 -19.74 4.55
CA GLY A 53 7.34 -19.39 5.18
C GLY A 53 7.29 -18.14 6.09
N LYS A 54 6.21 -17.35 6.05
CA LYS A 54 5.97 -16.24 7.00
C LYS A 54 5.45 -16.73 8.36
N LEU A 55 4.94 -17.94 8.44
CA LEU A 55 4.50 -18.52 9.70
C LEU A 55 5.70 -18.77 10.63
N PRO A 56 5.51 -18.67 11.96
CA PRO A 56 6.57 -18.96 12.93
C PRO A 56 7.21 -20.32 12.71
N ALA A 57 8.53 -20.42 12.87
CA ALA A 57 9.25 -21.69 12.73
C ALA A 57 8.84 -22.72 13.80
N ASP A 58 8.57 -22.25 15.03
CA ASP A 58 8.09 -23.07 16.13
C ASP A 58 6.62 -23.49 15.89
N LYS A 59 6.42 -24.79 15.71
CA LYS A 59 5.12 -25.41 15.45
C LYS A 59 4.18 -25.43 16.66
N SER A 60 4.70 -25.14 17.85
CA SER A 60 3.91 -24.98 19.08
C SER A 60 3.37 -23.56 19.28
N THR A 61 3.77 -22.59 18.44
CA THR A 61 3.23 -21.23 18.45
C THR A 61 1.72 -21.25 18.27
N LEU A 62 1.00 -20.49 19.10
CA LEU A 62 -0.44 -20.32 18.96
C LEU A 62 -0.73 -19.51 17.69
N LEU A 63 -1.38 -20.12 16.72
CA LEU A 63 -1.85 -19.47 15.49
C LEU A 63 -3.33 -19.13 15.62
N ILE A 64 -3.70 -17.87 15.36
CA ILE A 64 -5.09 -17.40 15.36
C ILE A 64 -5.42 -16.87 13.96
N PHE A 65 -6.20 -17.64 13.22
CA PHE A 65 -6.63 -17.25 11.88
C PHE A 65 -7.95 -16.49 11.92
N TYR A 66 -8.08 -15.42 11.15
CA TYR A 66 -9.33 -14.69 10.94
C TYR A 66 -9.52 -14.25 9.50
N CYS A 67 -10.74 -13.87 9.15
CA CYS A 67 -11.06 -13.33 7.83
C CYS A 67 -12.21 -12.29 7.87
N GLY A 68 -13.07 -12.28 6.85
CA GLY A 68 -14.11 -11.25 6.62
C GLY A 68 -15.42 -11.45 7.37
N GLY A 69 -15.54 -12.43 8.27
CA GLY A 69 -16.76 -12.69 9.04
C GLY A 69 -17.26 -14.14 8.89
N LEU A 70 -18.42 -14.42 9.46
CA LEU A 70 -18.97 -15.78 9.61
C LEU A 70 -19.16 -16.54 8.29
N ASP A 71 -19.51 -15.84 7.21
CA ASP A 71 -19.73 -16.44 5.90
C ASP A 71 -18.42 -16.61 5.09
N CYS A 72 -17.28 -16.24 5.67
CA CYS A 72 -15.98 -16.29 5.00
C CYS A 72 -15.22 -17.57 5.36
N PRO A 73 -14.94 -18.49 4.43
CA PRO A 73 -14.27 -19.74 4.71
C PRO A 73 -12.73 -19.60 4.78
N LEU A 74 -12.15 -18.46 4.40
CA LEU A 74 -10.71 -18.32 4.19
C LEU A 74 -9.87 -18.64 5.43
N SER A 75 -10.30 -18.18 6.61
CA SER A 75 -9.59 -18.46 7.87
C SER A 75 -9.62 -19.94 8.24
N HIS A 76 -10.72 -20.63 7.97
CA HIS A 76 -10.83 -22.08 8.20
C HIS A 76 -9.93 -22.86 7.25
N ASN A 77 -9.95 -22.51 5.96
CA ASN A 77 -9.09 -23.15 4.96
C ASN A 77 -7.60 -22.98 5.29
N SER A 78 -7.19 -21.75 5.64
CA SER A 78 -5.82 -21.46 6.06
C SER A 78 -5.42 -22.21 7.34
N ALA A 79 -6.33 -22.34 8.31
CA ALA A 79 -6.10 -23.10 9.53
C ALA A 79 -5.86 -24.60 9.23
N PHE A 80 -6.66 -25.22 8.34
CA PHE A 80 -6.43 -26.60 7.90
C PHE A 80 -5.11 -26.79 7.15
N LYS A 81 -4.70 -25.81 6.35
CA LYS A 81 -3.38 -25.85 5.69
C LYS A 81 -2.24 -25.78 6.72
N ALA A 82 -2.36 -24.93 7.74
CA ALA A 82 -1.39 -24.82 8.82
C ALA A 82 -1.30 -26.14 9.65
N GLU A 83 -2.45 -26.79 9.93
CA GLU A 83 -2.48 -28.09 10.61
C GLU A 83 -1.69 -29.15 9.83
N LYS A 84 -1.87 -29.21 8.50
CA LYS A 84 -1.09 -30.10 7.62
C LYS A 84 0.41 -29.80 7.63
N LEU A 85 0.82 -28.57 7.94
CA LEU A 85 2.22 -28.18 8.12
C LEU A 85 2.77 -28.52 9.52
N GLY A 86 1.96 -29.16 10.39
CA GLY A 86 2.37 -29.63 11.71
C GLY A 86 2.20 -28.62 12.85
N TYR A 87 1.49 -27.52 12.67
CA TYR A 87 1.16 -26.63 13.79
C TYR A 87 0.12 -27.27 14.70
N THR A 88 0.36 -27.23 16.00
CA THR A 88 -0.45 -27.95 17.01
C THR A 88 -1.40 -27.06 17.79
N GLN A 89 -1.14 -25.75 17.83
CA GLN A 89 -1.94 -24.75 18.57
C GLN A 89 -2.66 -23.81 17.57
N ILE A 90 -3.81 -24.26 17.05
CA ILE A 90 -4.54 -23.53 16.01
C ILE A 90 -5.92 -23.12 16.54
N LYS A 91 -6.24 -21.85 16.40
CA LYS A 91 -7.55 -21.23 16.67
C LYS A 91 -8.05 -20.52 15.41
N VAL A 92 -9.37 -20.42 15.28
CA VAL A 92 -10.03 -19.65 14.26
C VAL A 92 -10.98 -18.65 14.93
N TYR A 93 -10.91 -17.40 14.53
CA TYR A 93 -11.81 -16.33 14.90
C TYR A 93 -12.81 -16.10 13.76
N PRO A 94 -13.96 -16.81 13.74
CA PRO A 94 -14.84 -16.84 12.58
C PRO A 94 -15.60 -15.53 12.36
N ALA A 95 -15.94 -14.79 13.43
CA ALA A 95 -16.59 -13.49 13.30
C ALA A 95 -15.68 -12.42 12.71
N GLY A 96 -14.36 -12.60 12.82
CA GLY A 96 -13.35 -11.85 12.09
C GLY A 96 -13.37 -10.35 12.25
N MET A 97 -12.95 -9.65 11.18
CA MET A 97 -12.78 -8.19 11.21
C MET A 97 -14.08 -7.40 11.44
N PRO A 98 -15.27 -7.82 11.00
CA PRO A 98 -16.51 -7.12 11.29
C PRO A 98 -16.80 -7.03 12.80
N GLU A 99 -16.80 -8.15 13.52
CA GLU A 99 -17.02 -8.16 14.97
C GLU A 99 -15.89 -7.42 15.71
N TRP A 100 -14.64 -7.56 15.24
CA TRP A 100 -13.51 -6.85 15.82
C TRP A 100 -13.72 -5.34 15.84
N LYS A 101 -14.16 -4.77 14.70
CA LYS A 101 -14.47 -3.34 14.59
C LYS A 101 -15.71 -2.94 15.42
N GLU A 102 -16.77 -3.73 15.35
CA GLU A 102 -18.02 -3.49 16.09
C GLU A 102 -17.78 -3.41 17.60
N LYS A 103 -16.93 -4.29 18.12
CA LYS A 103 -16.53 -4.31 19.53
C LYS A 103 -15.42 -3.33 19.91
N GLY A 104 -15.06 -2.43 19.00
CA GLY A 104 -14.07 -1.38 19.26
C GLY A 104 -12.62 -1.89 19.35
N GLY A 105 -12.31 -3.03 18.77
CA GLY A 105 -10.94 -3.51 18.66
C GLY A 105 -10.07 -2.54 17.88
N PRO A 106 -8.79 -2.34 18.28
CA PRO A 106 -7.87 -1.45 17.58
C PRO A 106 -7.63 -1.94 16.14
N VAL A 107 -7.49 -1.00 15.21
CA VAL A 107 -7.29 -1.28 13.80
C VAL A 107 -5.93 -0.73 13.36
N ALA A 108 -5.15 -1.56 12.69
CA ALA A 108 -3.90 -1.19 12.06
C ALA A 108 -4.06 -1.10 10.53
N VAL A 109 -3.20 -0.33 9.88
CA VAL A 109 -3.06 -0.22 8.43
C VAL A 109 -1.63 -0.55 8.02
N SER A 110 -1.42 -0.99 6.77
CA SER A 110 -0.10 -1.30 6.25
C SER A 110 0.63 -0.06 5.69
N ALA A 111 1.93 -0.19 5.44
CA ALA A 111 2.72 0.81 4.70
C ALA A 111 2.12 1.11 3.31
N ALA A 112 1.61 0.09 2.63
CA ALA A 112 0.98 0.25 1.32
C ALA A 112 -0.27 1.15 1.39
N HIS A 113 -1.08 1.00 2.45
CA HIS A 113 -2.23 1.88 2.66
C HIS A 113 -1.81 3.31 3.00
N VAL A 114 -0.84 3.50 3.89
CA VAL A 114 -0.30 4.84 4.21
C VAL A 114 0.23 5.51 2.94
N ARG A 115 0.97 4.76 2.11
CA ARG A 115 1.45 5.25 0.83
C ARG A 115 0.31 5.69 -0.09
N LYS A 116 -0.73 4.86 -0.19
CA LYS A 116 -1.94 5.16 -0.97
C LYS A 116 -2.61 6.45 -0.49
N LEU A 117 -2.80 6.63 0.82
CA LEU A 117 -3.40 7.86 1.38
C LEU A 117 -2.60 9.11 0.99
N ILE A 118 -1.26 9.04 1.05
CA ILE A 118 -0.37 10.15 0.66
C ILE A 118 -0.51 10.47 -0.83
N ASP A 119 -0.48 9.44 -1.68
CA ASP A 119 -0.48 9.59 -3.14
C ASP A 119 -1.83 10.08 -3.67
N GLU A 120 -2.94 9.60 -3.10
CA GLU A 120 -4.30 10.00 -3.45
C GLU A 120 -4.71 11.33 -2.82
N LYS A 121 -3.89 11.91 -1.94
CA LYS A 121 -4.22 13.11 -1.15
C LYS A 121 -5.60 12.98 -0.49
N ALA A 122 -5.85 11.81 0.08
CA ALA A 122 -7.09 11.51 0.78
C ALA A 122 -7.30 12.47 1.97
N ASP A 123 -8.51 12.49 2.51
CA ASP A 123 -8.81 13.23 3.75
C ASP A 123 -8.36 12.43 4.97
N TYR A 124 -7.14 12.67 5.43
CA TYR A 124 -6.53 12.01 6.58
C TYR A 124 -5.52 12.95 7.27
N VAL A 125 -5.18 12.61 8.50
CA VAL A 125 -4.03 13.21 9.20
C VAL A 125 -3.11 12.10 9.66
N LEU A 126 -1.85 12.14 9.19
CA LEU A 126 -0.80 11.22 9.59
C LEU A 126 -0.01 11.84 10.76
N ILE A 127 0.07 11.11 11.87
CA ILE A 127 0.62 11.62 13.13
C ILE A 127 1.83 10.79 13.56
N ASP A 128 2.98 11.45 13.67
CA ASP A 128 4.18 10.89 14.28
C ASP A 128 4.15 11.07 15.79
N SER A 129 3.95 9.97 16.52
CA SER A 129 3.88 9.96 17.99
C SER A 129 5.24 9.90 18.67
N ARG A 130 6.35 9.86 17.91
CA ARG A 130 7.70 9.84 18.44
C ARG A 130 8.05 11.20 19.08
N PRO A 131 8.98 11.22 20.05
CA PRO A 131 9.53 12.48 20.57
C PRO A 131 10.06 13.37 19.44
N LYS A 132 9.83 14.69 19.55
CA LYS A 132 10.22 15.66 18.52
C LYS A 132 11.68 15.50 18.04
N ARG A 133 12.62 15.29 18.95
CA ARG A 133 14.05 15.09 18.64
C ARG A 133 14.32 13.87 17.73
N VAL A 134 13.39 12.89 17.72
CA VAL A 134 13.47 11.71 16.84
C VAL A 134 12.77 12.00 15.52
N ALA A 135 11.60 12.61 15.56
CA ALA A 135 10.84 13.03 14.40
C ALA A 135 11.60 14.01 13.50
N ASP A 136 12.37 14.94 14.10
CA ASP A 136 13.21 15.92 13.38
C ASP A 136 14.30 15.27 12.51
N LYS A 137 14.66 14.01 12.76
CA LYS A 137 15.63 13.26 11.94
C LYS A 137 15.03 12.68 10.68
N GLY A 138 13.71 12.62 10.58
CA GLY A 138 12.95 12.12 9.45
C GLY A 138 11.56 11.67 9.88
N MET A 139 10.56 12.03 9.08
CA MET A 139 9.16 11.65 9.24
C MET A 139 8.62 11.09 7.92
N ILE A 140 7.53 10.35 8.01
CA ILE A 140 6.76 9.98 6.82
C ILE A 140 6.23 11.27 6.16
N PRO A 141 6.30 11.43 4.83
CA PRO A 141 5.79 12.61 4.15
C PRO A 141 4.35 12.94 4.56
N THR A 142 4.01 14.20 4.66
CA THR A 142 2.73 14.74 5.13
C THR A 142 2.43 14.59 6.62
N ALA A 143 3.24 13.82 7.36
CA ALA A 143 3.01 13.64 8.79
C ALA A 143 3.21 14.94 9.58
N ILE A 144 2.39 15.12 10.60
CA ILE A 144 2.62 16.11 11.66
C ILE A 144 3.17 15.40 12.90
N ASN A 145 4.09 16.06 13.62
CA ASN A 145 4.57 15.49 14.87
C ASN A 145 3.69 15.97 16.05
N ILE A 146 3.07 15.00 16.69
CA ILE A 146 2.38 15.15 17.99
C ILE A 146 2.91 14.03 18.88
N SER A 147 4.00 14.28 19.61
CA SER A 147 4.57 13.25 20.49
C SER A 147 3.57 12.84 21.56
N ASP A 148 3.56 11.55 21.91
CA ASP A 148 2.62 11.04 22.92
C ASP A 148 2.67 11.78 24.25
N THR A 149 3.88 12.17 24.69
CA THR A 149 4.09 12.92 25.95
C THR A 149 3.56 14.35 25.92
N GLU A 150 3.44 14.95 24.74
CA GLU A 150 2.94 16.31 24.55
C GLU A 150 1.54 16.33 23.91
N PHE A 151 0.88 15.16 23.79
CA PHE A 151 -0.36 15.00 23.04
C PHE A 151 -1.43 16.00 23.52
N ASP A 152 -1.67 16.07 24.83
CA ASP A 152 -2.74 16.90 25.40
C ASP A 152 -2.52 18.41 25.16
N LYS A 153 -1.26 18.84 25.10
CA LYS A 153 -0.89 20.24 24.78
C LYS A 153 -1.04 20.56 23.29
N GLN A 154 -1.03 19.55 22.42
CA GLN A 154 -1.01 19.69 20.98
C GLN A 154 -2.31 19.25 20.29
N VAL A 155 -3.36 18.95 21.05
CA VAL A 155 -4.69 18.54 20.55
C VAL A 155 -5.24 19.51 19.50
N GLY A 156 -4.96 20.79 19.61
CA GLY A 156 -5.37 21.82 18.65
C GLY A 156 -4.81 21.65 17.23
N LYS A 157 -3.81 20.76 17.04
CA LYS A 157 -3.30 20.38 15.69
C LYS A 157 -4.15 19.32 15.01
N LEU A 158 -5.01 18.63 15.76
CA LEU A 158 -5.91 17.63 15.21
C LEU A 158 -7.08 18.31 14.49
N PRO A 159 -7.66 17.67 13.45
CA PRO A 159 -8.78 18.24 12.71
C PRO A 159 -10.00 18.44 13.60
N ALA A 160 -10.78 19.48 13.31
CA ALA A 160 -12.02 19.73 14.04
C ALA A 160 -13.07 18.63 13.79
N ASP A 161 -13.13 18.13 12.55
CA ASP A 161 -14.01 17.00 12.20
C ASP A 161 -13.50 15.70 12.82
N LYS A 162 -14.31 15.13 13.69
CA LYS A 162 -14.02 13.89 14.42
C LYS A 162 -14.15 12.63 13.55
N ALA A 163 -14.70 12.73 12.36
CA ALA A 163 -14.77 11.65 11.38
C ALA A 163 -13.53 11.57 10.48
N THR A 164 -12.71 12.62 10.42
CA THR A 164 -11.45 12.61 9.67
C THR A 164 -10.58 11.43 10.13
N GLN A 165 -10.01 10.70 9.16
CA GLN A 165 -9.14 9.57 9.47
C GLN A 165 -7.84 10.05 10.12
N LEU A 166 -7.54 9.52 11.30
CA LEU A 166 -6.27 9.72 11.99
C LEU A 166 -5.43 8.44 11.90
N VAL A 167 -4.21 8.56 11.38
CA VAL A 167 -3.26 7.44 11.29
C VAL A 167 -2.06 7.75 12.19
N PHE A 168 -1.93 7.02 13.28
CA PHE A 168 -0.83 7.18 14.22
C PHE A 168 0.30 6.18 13.95
N TYR A 169 1.55 6.64 13.96
CA TYR A 169 2.71 5.76 13.87
C TYR A 169 3.81 6.17 14.85
N CYS A 170 4.75 5.27 15.09
CA CYS A 170 5.92 5.55 15.92
C CYS A 170 7.19 4.83 15.43
N GLY A 171 8.00 4.30 16.32
CA GLY A 171 9.33 3.74 16.03
C GLY A 171 9.35 2.25 15.69
N GLY A 172 8.22 1.65 15.30
CA GLY A 172 8.10 0.23 14.96
C GLY A 172 7.36 -0.59 16.02
N LEU A 173 7.25 -1.90 15.81
CA LEU A 173 6.43 -2.83 16.61
C LEU A 173 6.76 -2.86 18.12
N GLU A 174 7.97 -2.47 18.50
CA GLU A 174 8.37 -2.37 19.92
C GLU A 174 7.94 -1.05 20.59
N CYS A 175 7.33 -0.14 19.83
CA CYS A 175 6.97 1.19 20.28
C CYS A 175 5.47 1.34 20.52
N VAL A 176 5.07 1.57 21.75
CA VAL A 176 3.66 1.71 22.15
C VAL A 176 3.10 3.14 22.02
N LEU A 177 3.89 4.11 21.56
CA LEU A 177 3.49 5.52 21.59
C LEU A 177 2.33 5.82 20.64
N SER A 178 2.31 5.20 19.45
CA SER A 178 1.21 5.34 18.49
C SER A 178 -0.11 4.84 19.05
N ASP A 179 -0.10 3.70 19.74
CA ASP A 179 -1.31 3.11 20.32
C ASP A 179 -1.86 3.95 21.47
N LYS A 180 -0.97 4.46 22.34
CA LYS A 180 -1.35 5.39 23.41
C LYS A 180 -1.96 6.69 22.87
N SER A 181 -1.32 7.28 21.86
CA SER A 181 -1.84 8.50 21.22
C SER A 181 -3.17 8.24 20.50
N ALA A 182 -3.31 7.10 19.82
CA ALA A 182 -4.56 6.69 19.19
C ALA A 182 -5.69 6.50 20.20
N GLU A 183 -5.41 5.92 21.38
CA GLU A 183 -6.38 5.78 22.46
C GLU A 183 -6.81 7.15 23.01
N LYS A 184 -5.87 8.09 23.20
CA LYS A 184 -6.19 9.47 23.61
C LYS A 184 -7.10 10.15 22.58
N ALA A 185 -6.83 9.99 21.28
CA ALA A 185 -7.68 10.53 20.22
C ALA A 185 -9.09 9.94 20.24
N ARG A 186 -9.24 8.61 20.44
CA ARG A 186 -10.55 7.98 20.60
C ARG A 186 -11.32 8.53 21.82
N LYS A 187 -10.65 8.74 22.94
CA LYS A 187 -11.25 9.38 24.13
C LYS A 187 -11.72 10.82 23.89
N LEU A 188 -11.10 11.52 22.94
CA LEU A 188 -11.53 12.85 22.47
C LEU A 188 -12.67 12.80 21.44
N GLY A 189 -13.21 11.62 21.14
CA GLY A 189 -14.36 11.43 20.27
C GLY A 189 -14.02 11.25 18.78
N TYR A 190 -12.75 11.07 18.40
CA TYR A 190 -12.42 10.70 17.02
C TYR A 190 -12.87 9.27 16.74
N THR A 191 -13.64 9.09 15.66
CA THR A 191 -14.29 7.82 15.32
C THR A 191 -13.50 6.98 14.31
N ASN A 192 -12.62 7.61 13.52
CA ASN A 192 -11.83 6.94 12.50
C ASN A 192 -10.33 7.01 12.85
N VAL A 193 -9.93 6.19 13.83
CA VAL A 193 -8.56 6.19 14.37
C VAL A 193 -7.92 4.84 14.13
N VAL A 194 -6.82 4.83 13.39
CA VAL A 194 -6.02 3.64 13.08
C VAL A 194 -4.54 3.86 13.43
N THR A 195 -3.78 2.77 13.54
CA THR A 195 -2.33 2.83 13.75
C THR A 195 -1.59 2.21 12.58
N TYR A 196 -0.34 2.63 12.40
CA TYR A 196 0.63 1.97 11.54
C TYR A 196 1.78 1.46 12.44
N PRO A 197 1.66 0.24 12.98
CA PRO A 197 2.54 -0.26 14.04
C PRO A 197 3.99 -0.45 13.61
N GLU A 198 4.24 -0.87 12.36
CA GLU A 198 5.59 -1.04 11.81
C GLU A 198 6.34 0.30 11.70
N GLY A 199 5.61 1.40 11.57
CA GLY A 199 6.05 2.77 11.77
C GLY A 199 7.16 3.24 10.83
N TYR A 200 7.90 4.26 11.29
CA TYR A 200 8.93 4.90 10.47
C TYR A 200 10.05 3.97 9.99
N PRO A 201 10.55 3.00 10.78
CA PRO A 201 11.62 2.10 10.31
C PRO A 201 11.23 1.25 9.10
N GLU A 202 10.00 0.71 9.06
CA GLU A 202 9.51 -0.01 7.88
C GLU A 202 9.32 0.94 6.71
N TRP A 203 8.71 2.10 6.97
CA TRP A 203 8.54 3.12 5.94
C TRP A 203 9.86 3.50 5.29
N GLU A 204 10.88 3.80 6.10
CA GLU A 204 12.21 4.17 5.62
C GLU A 204 12.87 3.05 4.80
N LYS A 205 12.70 1.80 5.23
CA LYS A 205 13.20 0.63 4.50
C LYS A 205 12.54 0.47 3.13
N LEU A 206 11.23 0.71 3.04
CA LEU A 206 10.44 0.52 1.81
C LEU A 206 10.52 1.72 0.85
N HIS A 207 10.66 2.94 1.37
CA HIS A 207 10.52 4.18 0.60
C HIS A 207 11.74 5.10 0.66
N GLY A 208 12.76 4.74 1.45
CA GLY A 208 13.94 5.57 1.73
C GLY A 208 13.68 6.64 2.81
N ALA A 209 14.74 7.21 3.34
CA ALA A 209 14.64 8.30 4.31
C ALA A 209 14.04 9.54 3.63
N ALA A 210 12.96 10.08 4.20
CA ALA A 210 12.45 11.37 3.76
C ALA A 210 13.39 12.48 4.26
N PRO A 211 13.76 13.46 3.43
CA PRO A 211 14.55 14.60 3.90
C PRO A 211 13.82 15.36 5.01
N ALA A 212 14.58 15.82 5.99
CA ALA A 212 14.09 16.43 7.24
C ALA A 212 13.35 17.78 7.09
N THR A 213 13.00 18.21 5.90
CA THR A 213 12.24 19.45 5.65
C THR A 213 11.37 19.34 4.41
N ALA A 214 10.10 19.20 4.60
CA ALA A 214 9.09 19.68 3.65
C ALA A 214 7.78 19.97 4.37
N SER A 215 7.77 21.06 5.14
CA SER A 215 6.55 21.75 5.52
C SER A 215 6.24 22.77 4.42
N SER A 216 5.00 22.69 3.93
CA SER A 216 4.22 23.75 3.27
C SER A 216 4.56 24.21 1.85
N ALA A 217 3.49 24.17 1.10
CA ALA A 217 2.95 25.21 0.22
C ALA A 217 3.52 25.43 -1.18
N GLY A 218 2.66 25.14 -2.12
CA GLY A 218 2.13 26.05 -3.12
C GLY A 218 3.09 26.83 -4.01
N GLY A 219 2.88 26.71 -5.30
CA GLY A 219 3.41 27.68 -6.23
C GLY A 219 3.49 27.15 -7.64
N ALA A 220 2.42 27.34 -8.39
CA ALA A 220 2.45 27.23 -9.84
C ALA A 220 3.29 28.36 -10.41
N THR A 221 4.25 28.06 -11.27
CA THR A 221 4.65 28.99 -12.32
C THR A 221 4.71 28.23 -13.63
N ALA A 222 3.91 28.71 -14.55
CA ALA A 222 3.93 28.30 -15.94
C ALA A 222 5.15 28.93 -16.63
N GLU A 223 5.91 28.09 -17.35
CA GLU A 223 6.72 28.58 -18.46
C GLU A 223 6.87 27.55 -19.57
N ALA A 224 6.88 28.07 -20.76
CA ALA A 224 6.67 27.57 -22.09
C ALA A 224 7.28 26.21 -22.49
N ALA A 225 6.47 25.38 -23.03
CA ALA A 225 6.43 24.50 -24.20
C ALA A 225 7.77 24.15 -24.90
N SER A 226 8.38 23.10 -24.39
CA SER A 226 8.84 21.98 -25.20
C SER A 226 7.95 20.77 -24.81
N ALA A 227 7.42 20.04 -25.79
CA ALA A 227 6.54 18.90 -25.49
C ALA A 227 7.29 17.85 -24.66
N SER A 228 7.12 17.90 -23.35
CA SER A 228 7.76 17.01 -22.40
C SER A 228 6.69 16.24 -21.62
N LEU A 229 7.01 15.00 -21.25
CA LEU A 229 6.13 14.20 -20.40
C LEU A 229 5.93 14.89 -19.05
N VAL A 230 4.68 15.22 -18.72
CA VAL A 230 4.30 15.83 -17.45
C VAL A 230 3.87 14.73 -16.49
N GLN A 231 4.45 14.74 -15.29
CA GLN A 231 4.10 13.77 -14.26
C GLN A 231 2.61 13.89 -13.88
N GLY A 232 1.95 12.74 -13.78
CA GLY A 232 0.58 12.64 -13.31
C GLY A 232 0.48 12.68 -11.78
N LYS A 233 -0.66 12.25 -11.23
CA LYS A 233 -0.94 12.29 -9.79
C LYS A 233 -0.07 11.33 -8.97
N GLU A 234 0.26 10.17 -9.53
CA GLU A 234 1.06 9.16 -8.85
C GLU A 234 2.52 9.18 -9.33
N LYS A 235 3.42 8.72 -8.47
CA LYS A 235 4.85 8.62 -8.82
C LYS A 235 5.03 7.66 -10.00
N GLY A 236 5.71 8.14 -11.03
CA GLY A 236 5.96 7.37 -12.24
C GLY A 236 4.85 7.45 -13.26
N THR A 237 3.69 8.01 -12.95
CA THR A 237 2.65 8.27 -13.95
C THR A 237 3.00 9.49 -14.79
N VAL A 238 2.50 9.49 -16.03
CA VAL A 238 2.45 10.69 -16.88
C VAL A 238 1.00 10.99 -17.23
N THR A 239 0.70 12.28 -17.40
CA THR A 239 -0.65 12.67 -17.79
C THR A 239 -0.94 12.24 -19.22
N VAL A 240 -2.16 11.78 -19.48
CA VAL A 240 -2.60 11.39 -20.84
C VAL A 240 -2.38 12.55 -21.83
N ALA A 241 -2.75 13.76 -21.43
CA ALA A 241 -2.59 14.94 -22.29
C ALA A 241 -1.13 15.19 -22.70
N SER A 242 -0.18 15.12 -21.77
CA SER A 242 1.24 15.32 -22.10
C SER A 242 1.81 14.15 -22.92
N PHE A 243 1.38 12.93 -22.61
CA PHE A 243 1.76 11.76 -23.41
C PHE A 243 1.27 11.89 -24.84
N GLU A 244 0.00 12.22 -25.05
CA GLU A 244 -0.56 12.40 -26.40
C GLU A 244 0.15 13.49 -27.20
N GLN A 245 0.46 14.63 -26.55
CA GLN A 245 1.23 15.70 -27.19
C GLN A 245 2.61 15.22 -27.64
N VAL A 246 3.36 14.53 -26.77
CA VAL A 246 4.70 14.00 -27.10
C VAL A 246 4.60 12.92 -28.16
N TRP A 247 3.64 12.00 -28.02
CA TRP A 247 3.46 10.88 -28.95
C TRP A 247 3.07 11.33 -30.36
N GLN A 248 2.23 12.36 -30.48
CA GLN A 248 1.84 12.94 -31.77
C GLN A 248 2.96 13.77 -32.40
N ALA A 249 3.71 14.54 -31.60
CA ALA A 249 4.74 15.43 -32.11
C ALA A 249 6.07 14.70 -32.44
N ALA A 250 6.47 13.72 -31.60
CA ALA A 250 7.77 13.06 -31.71
C ALA A 250 7.69 11.62 -31.15
N PRO A 251 7.00 10.68 -31.79
CA PRO A 251 6.81 9.31 -31.28
C PRO A 251 8.13 8.55 -31.07
N GLN A 252 9.18 8.90 -31.78
CA GLN A 252 10.52 8.31 -31.62
C GLN A 252 11.25 8.78 -30.35
N SER A 253 10.79 9.85 -29.70
CA SER A 253 11.43 10.43 -28.52
C SER A 253 11.22 9.59 -27.25
N LEU A 254 10.31 8.63 -27.28
CA LEU A 254 10.06 7.67 -26.20
C LEU A 254 9.84 6.26 -26.77
N LEU A 255 9.95 5.25 -25.91
CA LEU A 255 9.50 3.89 -26.20
C LEU A 255 8.13 3.67 -25.56
N LEU A 256 7.12 3.41 -26.39
CA LEU A 256 5.77 3.05 -25.89
C LEU A 256 5.65 1.52 -25.80
N VAL A 257 5.33 1.01 -24.61
CA VAL A 257 5.28 -0.42 -24.33
C VAL A 257 3.86 -0.80 -23.90
N ASP A 258 3.24 -1.67 -24.68
CA ASP A 258 1.98 -2.31 -24.35
C ASP A 258 2.25 -3.56 -23.52
N VAL A 259 1.86 -3.52 -22.24
CA VAL A 259 2.07 -4.63 -21.29
C VAL A 259 0.88 -5.58 -21.19
N ARG A 260 -0.09 -5.47 -22.10
CA ARG A 260 -1.16 -6.44 -22.25
C ARG A 260 -0.63 -7.74 -22.83
N ASP A 261 -1.40 -8.81 -22.70
CA ASP A 261 -1.02 -10.08 -23.31
C ASP A 261 -0.97 -9.99 -24.86
N THR A 262 -0.30 -10.96 -25.47
CA THR A 262 -0.10 -10.99 -26.93
C THR A 262 -1.38 -11.10 -27.74
N ARG A 263 -2.45 -11.70 -27.17
CA ARG A 263 -3.77 -11.81 -27.83
C ARG A 263 -4.48 -10.46 -27.85
N GLU A 264 -4.42 -9.73 -26.72
CA GLU A 264 -4.98 -8.37 -26.63
C GLU A 264 -4.24 -7.42 -27.61
N PHE A 265 -2.92 -7.55 -27.69
CA PHE A 265 -2.11 -6.75 -28.62
C PHE A 265 -2.43 -7.07 -30.09
N ALA A 266 -2.57 -8.35 -30.43
CA ALA A 266 -2.94 -8.79 -31.77
C ALA A 266 -4.34 -8.36 -32.19
N ALA A 267 -5.27 -8.22 -31.24
CA ALA A 267 -6.64 -7.76 -31.50
C ALA A 267 -6.73 -6.24 -31.78
N GLY A 268 -5.70 -5.47 -31.41
CA GLY A 268 -5.59 -4.05 -31.67
C GLY A 268 -4.43 -3.45 -30.91
N ALA A 269 -3.56 -2.69 -31.57
CA ALA A 269 -2.38 -2.07 -30.98
C ALA A 269 -2.23 -0.62 -31.40
N ILE A 270 -1.71 0.22 -30.50
CA ILE A 270 -1.32 1.60 -30.85
C ILE A 270 -0.13 1.52 -31.82
N LYS A 271 -0.26 2.17 -32.96
CA LYS A 271 0.78 2.15 -33.99
C LYS A 271 2.11 2.68 -33.44
N GLY A 272 3.15 1.86 -33.53
CA GLY A 272 4.49 2.20 -33.02
C GLY A 272 4.78 1.73 -31.58
N ALA A 273 3.78 1.20 -30.86
CA ALA A 273 4.01 0.53 -29.60
C ALA A 273 4.60 -0.87 -29.81
N ILE A 274 5.47 -1.29 -28.89
CA ILE A 274 5.93 -2.69 -28.83
C ILE A 274 5.09 -3.44 -27.80
N ASN A 275 4.96 -4.76 -27.99
CA ASN A 275 4.32 -5.60 -26.99
C ASN A 275 5.38 -6.28 -26.11
N LEU A 276 5.25 -6.07 -24.83
CA LEU A 276 6.05 -6.75 -23.82
C LEU A 276 5.12 -7.05 -22.62
N PRO A 277 4.44 -8.22 -22.64
CA PRO A 277 3.55 -8.61 -21.57
C PRO A 277 4.20 -8.48 -20.19
N VAL A 278 3.44 -8.03 -19.19
CA VAL A 278 3.97 -7.84 -17.84
C VAL A 278 4.56 -9.13 -17.26
N ASP A 279 3.99 -10.28 -17.59
CA ASP A 279 4.47 -11.60 -17.15
C ASP A 279 5.84 -11.98 -17.74
N ASP A 280 6.21 -11.42 -18.91
CA ASP A 280 7.49 -11.66 -19.60
C ASP A 280 8.54 -10.59 -19.26
N LEU A 281 8.18 -9.52 -18.57
CA LEU A 281 8.99 -8.33 -18.40
C LEU A 281 10.30 -8.61 -17.66
N ASP A 282 10.26 -9.43 -16.60
CA ASP A 282 11.45 -9.79 -15.81
C ASP A 282 12.57 -10.41 -16.66
N ASN A 283 12.20 -11.16 -17.68
CA ASN A 283 13.15 -11.82 -18.60
C ASN A 283 13.70 -10.90 -19.71
N LYS A 284 13.16 -9.68 -19.82
CA LYS A 284 13.46 -8.74 -20.92
C LYS A 284 13.86 -7.35 -20.44
N LEU A 285 14.15 -7.19 -19.17
CA LEU A 285 14.55 -5.90 -18.58
C LEU A 285 15.76 -5.26 -19.30
N ASP A 286 16.70 -6.09 -19.75
CA ASP A 286 17.92 -5.62 -20.45
C ASP A 286 17.64 -5.08 -21.86
N THR A 287 16.47 -5.34 -22.41
CA THR A 287 16.07 -4.81 -23.73
C THR A 287 15.54 -3.36 -23.66
N LEU A 288 15.29 -2.85 -22.46
CA LEU A 288 14.76 -1.51 -22.28
C LEU A 288 15.86 -0.45 -22.44
N PRO A 289 15.61 0.63 -23.21
CA PRO A 289 16.58 1.68 -23.46
C PRO A 289 16.80 2.56 -22.22
N THR A 290 18.01 3.13 -22.12
CA THR A 290 18.39 4.10 -21.09
C THR A 290 18.49 5.54 -21.63
N ASP A 291 18.58 5.67 -22.96
CA ASP A 291 18.76 6.94 -23.67
C ASP A 291 17.45 7.72 -23.87
N LYS A 292 16.30 7.07 -23.82
CA LYS A 292 14.98 7.68 -23.97
C LYS A 292 13.97 7.17 -22.93
N PRO A 293 12.91 7.94 -22.63
CA PRO A 293 11.84 7.50 -21.76
C PRO A 293 11.14 6.23 -22.25
N VAL A 294 10.76 5.35 -21.32
CA VAL A 294 9.90 4.18 -21.55
C VAL A 294 8.57 4.45 -20.91
N VAL A 295 7.48 4.40 -21.66
CA VAL A 295 6.12 4.61 -21.16
C VAL A 295 5.33 3.32 -21.31
N PHE A 296 4.92 2.74 -20.17
CA PHE A 296 4.09 1.56 -20.13
C PHE A 296 2.61 1.92 -20.15
N PHE A 297 1.81 1.14 -20.86
CA PHE A 297 0.35 1.23 -20.81
C PHE A 297 -0.31 -0.15 -20.88
N CYS A 298 -1.54 -0.22 -20.40
CA CYS A 298 -2.43 -1.36 -20.53
C CYS A 298 -3.88 -0.87 -20.65
N ALA A 299 -4.86 -1.75 -20.56
CA ALA A 299 -6.27 -1.37 -20.67
C ALA A 299 -6.78 -0.46 -19.52
N THR A 300 -6.22 -0.61 -18.31
CA THR A 300 -6.78 0.03 -17.09
C THR A 300 -5.73 0.62 -16.15
N GLY A 301 -4.46 0.73 -16.53
CA GLY A 301 -3.40 1.26 -15.66
C GLY A 301 -2.77 0.25 -14.67
N ALA A 302 -3.44 -0.85 -14.34
CA ALA A 302 -2.97 -1.79 -13.31
C ALA A 302 -1.67 -2.51 -13.72
N ARG A 303 -1.68 -3.21 -14.85
CA ARG A 303 -0.49 -3.92 -15.37
C ARG A 303 0.65 -2.97 -15.77
N SER A 304 0.32 -1.77 -16.23
CA SER A 304 1.34 -0.76 -16.55
C SER A 304 2.01 -0.18 -15.30
N GLY A 305 1.28 -0.04 -14.20
CA GLY A 305 1.86 0.30 -12.89
C GLY A 305 2.77 -0.80 -12.37
N GLU A 306 2.36 -2.06 -12.45
CA GLU A 306 3.17 -3.22 -12.09
C GLU A 306 4.47 -3.30 -12.92
N ALA A 307 4.38 -3.09 -14.24
CA ALA A 307 5.54 -3.04 -15.11
C ALA A 307 6.53 -1.92 -14.72
N TYR A 308 6.00 -0.74 -14.41
CA TYR A 308 6.80 0.36 -13.89
C TYR A 308 7.54 -0.02 -12.60
N ASP A 309 6.84 -0.61 -11.64
CA ASP A 309 7.42 -1.01 -10.35
C ASP A 309 8.51 -2.07 -10.53
N THR A 310 8.28 -3.08 -11.37
CA THR A 310 9.25 -4.11 -11.73
C THR A 310 10.52 -3.49 -12.31
N VAL A 311 10.38 -2.61 -13.30
CA VAL A 311 11.54 -1.93 -13.92
C VAL A 311 12.27 -1.07 -12.92
N LYS A 312 11.57 -0.28 -12.09
CA LYS A 312 12.23 0.60 -11.12
C LYS A 312 12.92 -0.15 -9.99
N ALA A 313 12.45 -1.35 -9.64
CA ALA A 313 13.14 -2.22 -8.67
C ALA A 313 14.46 -2.77 -9.23
N ALA A 314 14.47 -3.22 -10.50
CA ALA A 314 15.60 -3.91 -11.10
C ALA A 314 16.55 -2.97 -11.88
N ARG A 315 16.02 -1.93 -12.55
CA ARG A 315 16.72 -1.06 -13.49
C ARG A 315 16.49 0.43 -13.15
N LYS A 316 17.23 0.96 -12.17
CA LYS A 316 17.14 2.37 -11.76
C LYS A 316 17.63 3.36 -12.84
N ASP A 317 18.40 2.91 -13.77
CA ASP A 317 18.97 3.65 -14.91
C ASP A 317 17.94 3.91 -16.03
N VAL A 318 16.87 3.10 -16.13
CA VAL A 318 15.79 3.29 -17.09
C VAL A 318 14.87 4.44 -16.65
N LYS A 319 14.62 5.38 -17.55
CA LYS A 319 13.62 6.46 -17.36
C LYS A 319 12.22 5.93 -17.62
N ALA A 320 11.71 5.10 -16.69
CA ALA A 320 10.42 4.45 -16.82
C ALA A 320 9.28 5.35 -16.30
N TYR A 321 8.13 5.28 -16.99
CA TYR A 321 6.86 5.91 -16.66
C TYR A 321 5.71 4.99 -17.05
N PHE A 322 4.50 5.27 -16.55
CA PHE A 322 3.30 4.56 -16.97
C PHE A 322 2.08 5.47 -17.08
N LEU A 323 1.11 5.01 -17.86
CA LEU A 323 -0.20 5.65 -17.99
C LEU A 323 -1.19 4.98 -17.03
N ASP A 324 -1.65 5.72 -16.03
CA ASP A 324 -2.81 5.32 -15.22
C ASP A 324 -4.08 5.86 -15.87
N ALA A 325 -4.55 5.12 -16.86
CA ALA A 325 -5.65 5.50 -17.72
C ALA A 325 -6.49 4.31 -18.14
N ASN A 326 -7.75 4.57 -18.48
CA ASN A 326 -8.58 3.63 -19.22
C ASN A 326 -8.28 3.79 -20.71
N VAL A 327 -7.70 2.76 -21.32
CA VAL A 327 -7.29 2.75 -22.73
C VAL A 327 -8.16 1.76 -23.50
N LYS A 328 -8.78 2.23 -24.57
CA LYS A 328 -9.50 1.38 -25.52
C LYS A 328 -8.80 1.49 -26.87
N ILE A 329 -8.53 0.37 -27.51
CA ILE A 329 -7.83 0.29 -28.78
C ILE A 329 -8.73 -0.52 -29.74
N ALA A 330 -8.98 0.04 -30.92
CA ALA A 330 -9.73 -0.63 -31.97
C ALA A 330 -8.81 -1.49 -32.86
N ALA A 331 -9.38 -2.38 -33.61
CA ALA A 331 -8.63 -3.27 -34.51
C ALA A 331 -7.83 -2.53 -35.61
N ASP A 332 -8.24 -1.33 -35.96
CA ASP A 332 -7.54 -0.45 -36.92
C ASP A 332 -6.37 0.33 -36.28
N GLY A 333 -6.12 0.14 -34.98
CA GLY A 333 -5.08 0.82 -34.22
C GLY A 333 -5.46 2.21 -33.71
N SER A 334 -6.68 2.68 -33.97
CA SER A 334 -7.20 3.89 -33.33
C SER A 334 -7.42 3.62 -31.83
N TYR A 335 -7.25 4.65 -31.01
CA TYR A 335 -7.36 4.50 -29.56
C TYR A 335 -7.99 5.70 -28.89
N THR A 336 -8.51 5.48 -27.71
CA THR A 336 -8.96 6.53 -26.79
C THR A 336 -8.35 6.27 -25.42
N MET A 337 -7.88 7.34 -24.77
CA MET A 337 -7.33 7.30 -23.42
C MET A 337 -8.10 8.25 -22.51
N LYS A 338 -8.48 7.78 -21.33
CA LYS A 338 -9.11 8.61 -20.32
C LYS A 338 -8.33 8.48 -19.03
N GLN A 339 -7.73 9.59 -18.58
CA GLN A 339 -7.02 9.69 -17.31
C GLN A 339 -7.94 9.26 -16.15
N LYS A 340 -7.42 8.58 -15.18
CA LYS A 340 -8.10 8.28 -13.93
C LYS A 340 -7.95 9.38 -12.89
#